data_d96d21ec578f631e6c8c9caf9cb2063f
#
_entry.id   d96d21ec578f631e6c8c9caf9cb2063f
#
_cell.length_a   1.000
_cell.length_b   1.000
_cell.length_c   1.000
_cell.angle_alpha   90.00
_cell.angle_beta   90.00
_cell.angle_gamma   90.00
#
_symmetry.space_group_name_H-M   'P 1'
#
loop_
_entity.id
_entity.type
_entity.pdbx_description
1 polymer ?
#
loop_
_entity_poly.entity_id
_entity_poly.type
_entity_poly.pdbx_seq_one_letter_code
_entity_poly.pdbx_strand_id
1 'polypeptide(L)'
;MKYRLGRTNASFLTLVTALLMLCSIPSKAEDYTQAVGTIYCDGGIRGIATHIQLPPNFNDNGSVIVTAAHVLYNPQTDQLFNQCDYRPQNKRLGGIGIETVSAHKYSATNKDKIAQAESDLVFIKLKNTAHQPALKLAQNFSNKVSELSFIGPNLDSFKQTKCQKINHPKLASDALLLHNCPVQQGSSGSPILDSVSGDIIAVHGGRFTVQTAKDSKESTEWIGQARRIDFQTHNALGHIINREIN
;
A
#
# COMPACT_ATOMS: atom_id res chain seq x y z
N MET A 1 23.59 -65.46 42.88
CA MET A 1 23.90 -64.36 41.87
C MET A 1 22.65 -63.50 41.70
N LYS A 2 22.66 -62.30 42.28
CA LYS A 2 21.53 -61.34 42.17
C LYS A 2 21.93 -60.26 41.23
N TYR A 3 21.24 -60.16 40.10
CA TYR A 3 21.42 -59.03 39.14
C TYR A 3 20.55 -57.83 39.57
N ARG A 4 21.21 -56.71 39.89
CA ARG A 4 20.57 -55.40 40.07
C ARG A 4 20.28 -54.79 38.67
N LEU A 5 19.01 -54.56 38.33
CA LEU A 5 18.60 -53.75 37.20
C LEU A 5 18.75 -52.27 37.57
N GLY A 6 19.55 -51.56 36.81
CA GLY A 6 19.82 -50.16 36.95
C GLY A 6 18.61 -49.31 36.51
N ARG A 7 18.25 -48.34 37.33
CA ARG A 7 17.34 -47.27 37.00
C ARG A 7 18.04 -46.32 36.00
N THR A 8 17.57 -46.26 34.79
CA THR A 8 18.03 -45.28 33.80
C THR A 8 16.88 -44.44 33.28
N ASN A 9 17.02 -43.10 33.45
CA ASN A 9 16.65 -42.06 32.55
C ASN A 9 15.19 -41.75 32.26
N ALA A 10 14.41 -41.42 33.28
CA ALA A 10 13.15 -40.68 33.08
C ALA A 10 13.33 -39.13 33.02
N SER A 11 14.51 -38.62 33.42
CA SER A 11 14.73 -37.16 33.52
C SER A 11 15.14 -36.47 32.20
N PHE A 12 15.59 -37.20 31.18
CA PHE A 12 16.06 -36.61 29.92
C PHE A 12 14.93 -36.33 28.91
N LEU A 13 13.84 -37.11 29.00
CA LEU A 13 12.72 -36.97 28.06
C LEU A 13 11.82 -35.78 28.38
N THR A 14 11.73 -35.40 29.66
CA THR A 14 10.94 -34.22 30.08
C THR A 14 11.58 -32.87 29.73
N LEU A 15 12.90 -32.80 29.63
CA LEU A 15 13.60 -31.56 29.28
C LEU A 15 13.49 -31.20 27.80
N VAL A 16 13.44 -32.21 26.93
CA VAL A 16 13.32 -31.98 25.46
C VAL A 16 11.92 -31.54 25.05
N THR A 17 10.87 -32.05 25.70
CA THR A 17 9.49 -31.64 25.47
C THR A 17 9.19 -30.19 25.96
N ALA A 18 9.82 -29.74 27.04
CA ALA A 18 9.68 -28.37 27.53
C ALA A 18 10.38 -27.35 26.60
N LEU A 19 11.47 -27.74 25.93
CA LEU A 19 12.20 -26.85 25.01
C LEU A 19 11.50 -26.67 23.67
N LEU A 20 10.70 -27.62 23.22
CA LEU A 20 9.91 -27.53 21.98
C LEU A 20 8.63 -26.72 22.13
N MET A 21 8.11 -26.50 23.32
CA MET A 21 6.93 -25.65 23.55
C MET A 21 7.24 -24.16 23.63
N LEU A 22 8.50 -23.75 23.70
CA LEU A 22 8.90 -22.33 23.76
C LEU A 22 9.04 -21.65 22.40
N CYS A 23 8.90 -22.37 21.28
CA CYS A 23 9.08 -21.83 19.93
C CYS A 23 7.81 -21.45 19.18
N SER A 24 6.64 -21.57 19.77
CA SER A 24 5.40 -21.09 19.14
C SER A 24 4.89 -19.84 19.85
N ILE A 25 5.66 -18.74 19.77
CA ILE A 25 5.08 -17.42 19.96
C ILE A 25 4.21 -17.19 18.71
N PRO A 26 2.87 -17.10 18.85
CA PRO A 26 2.05 -16.73 17.69
C PRO A 26 2.54 -15.36 17.22
N SER A 27 3.11 -15.30 16.03
CA SER A 27 3.40 -14.03 15.37
C SER A 27 2.07 -13.29 15.31
N LYS A 28 1.93 -12.24 16.12
CA LYS A 28 0.76 -11.36 16.07
C LYS A 28 0.72 -10.84 14.66
N ALA A 29 -0.29 -11.22 13.90
CA ALA A 29 -0.48 -10.72 12.54
C ALA A 29 -0.47 -9.19 12.62
N GLU A 30 0.49 -8.58 11.96
CA GLU A 30 0.67 -7.13 11.99
C GLU A 30 -0.55 -6.49 11.31
N ASP A 31 -1.25 -5.63 12.03
CA ASP A 31 -2.45 -4.94 11.51
C ASP A 31 -2.02 -3.71 10.70
N TYR A 32 -1.71 -3.93 9.45
CA TYR A 32 -1.29 -2.88 8.51
C TYR A 32 -2.37 -1.84 8.24
N THR A 33 -3.65 -2.12 8.58
CA THR A 33 -4.74 -1.17 8.35
C THR A 33 -4.59 0.11 9.17
N GLN A 34 -3.87 0.05 10.29
CA GLN A 34 -3.62 1.21 11.16
C GLN A 34 -2.73 2.29 10.51
N ALA A 35 -1.98 1.94 9.47
CA ALA A 35 -1.15 2.89 8.71
C ALA A 35 -1.93 3.66 7.63
N VAL A 36 -3.21 3.33 7.45
CA VAL A 36 -4.02 3.86 6.35
C VAL A 36 -4.99 4.91 6.86
N GLY A 37 -5.30 5.87 6.02
CA GLY A 37 -6.29 6.92 6.27
C GLY A 37 -6.96 7.37 4.99
N THR A 38 -7.80 8.37 5.10
CA THR A 38 -8.63 8.90 4.00
C THR A 38 -8.15 10.29 3.61
N ILE A 39 -8.06 10.56 2.31
CA ILE A 39 -7.92 11.91 1.77
C ILE A 39 -9.31 12.51 1.61
N TYR A 40 -9.47 13.68 2.18
CA TYR A 40 -10.70 14.45 2.15
C TYR A 40 -10.43 15.82 1.52
N CYS A 41 -11.08 16.14 0.41
CA CYS A 41 -10.88 17.42 -0.29
C CYS A 41 -12.22 18.07 -0.61
N ASP A 42 -12.32 19.39 -0.42
CA ASP A 42 -13.48 20.22 -0.77
C ASP A 42 -14.81 19.60 -0.30
N GLY A 43 -14.84 19.14 0.95
CA GLY A 43 -16.05 18.61 1.57
C GLY A 43 -16.38 17.15 1.26
N GLY A 44 -15.52 16.40 0.52
CA GLY A 44 -15.78 15.00 0.17
C GLY A 44 -14.58 14.08 0.29
N ILE A 45 -14.84 12.78 0.53
CA ILE A 45 -13.85 11.71 0.46
C ILE A 45 -13.41 11.55 -0.99
N ARG A 46 -12.09 11.54 -1.23
CA ARG A 46 -11.50 11.38 -2.56
C ARG A 46 -10.83 10.03 -2.76
N GLY A 47 -10.24 9.48 -1.70
CA GLY A 47 -9.53 8.21 -1.75
C GLY A 47 -8.83 7.89 -0.44
N ILE A 48 -7.85 7.02 -0.53
CA ILE A 48 -7.07 6.46 0.57
C ILE A 48 -5.64 6.93 0.44
N ALA A 49 -4.95 7.08 1.57
CA ALA A 49 -3.50 7.27 1.60
C ALA A 49 -2.89 6.46 2.73
N THR A 50 -1.62 6.12 2.59
CA THR A 50 -0.88 5.31 3.54
C THR A 50 0.28 6.10 4.11
N HIS A 51 0.41 6.12 5.44
CA HIS A 51 1.56 6.68 6.13
C HIS A 51 2.77 5.79 5.88
N ILE A 52 3.87 6.39 5.42
CA ILE A 52 5.08 5.65 5.05
C ILE A 52 6.22 5.90 6.03
N GLN A 53 7.01 4.85 6.24
CA GLN A 53 8.23 4.93 7.02
C GLN A 53 9.33 5.62 6.20
N LEU A 54 9.87 6.69 6.74
CA LEU A 54 10.99 7.40 6.14
C LEU A 54 12.33 6.77 6.55
N PRO A 55 13.41 7.00 5.77
CA PRO A 55 14.74 6.56 6.14
C PRO A 55 15.16 7.09 7.52
N PRO A 56 15.99 6.34 8.30
CA PRO A 56 16.35 6.70 9.68
C PRO A 56 17.05 8.04 9.85
N ASN A 57 17.70 8.52 8.79
CA ASN A 57 18.46 9.79 8.81
C ASN A 57 17.57 11.02 8.56
N PHE A 58 16.28 10.80 8.44
CA PHE A 58 15.33 11.86 8.19
C PHE A 58 14.75 12.35 9.53
N ASN A 59 15.17 13.56 9.95
CA ASN A 59 14.81 14.18 11.24
C ASN A 59 13.66 15.19 11.11
N ASP A 60 12.74 14.99 10.18
CA ASP A 60 11.60 15.89 10.05
C ASP A 60 10.49 15.54 11.06
N ASN A 61 9.91 16.57 11.68
CA ASN A 61 8.74 16.42 12.55
C ASN A 61 7.45 16.14 11.79
N GLY A 62 7.51 16.08 10.46
CA GLY A 62 6.38 15.79 9.59
C GLY A 62 6.22 14.31 9.29
N SER A 63 5.04 13.95 8.83
CA SER A 63 4.75 12.63 8.27
C SER A 63 4.59 12.72 6.76
N VAL A 64 5.02 11.68 6.06
CA VAL A 64 4.77 11.54 4.63
C VAL A 64 3.79 10.41 4.39
N ILE A 65 2.83 10.66 3.54
CA ILE A 65 1.87 9.66 3.06
C ILE A 65 2.03 9.45 1.55
N VAL A 66 1.60 8.28 1.06
CA VAL A 66 1.53 7.97 -0.37
C VAL A 66 0.09 7.70 -0.79
N THR A 67 -0.30 8.20 -1.96
CA THR A 67 -1.63 7.99 -2.55
C THR A 67 -1.57 8.01 -4.08
N ALA A 68 -2.70 7.72 -4.75
CA ALA A 68 -2.84 7.95 -6.17
C ALA A 68 -2.95 9.45 -6.47
N ALA A 69 -2.29 9.93 -7.53
CA ALA A 69 -2.26 11.36 -7.85
C ALA A 69 -3.66 11.91 -8.13
N HIS A 70 -4.50 11.15 -8.86
CA HIS A 70 -5.87 11.60 -9.20
C HIS A 70 -6.76 11.87 -7.98
N VAL A 71 -6.41 11.36 -6.80
CA VAL A 71 -7.14 11.63 -5.55
C VAL A 71 -7.12 13.12 -5.18
N LEU A 72 -6.05 13.82 -5.59
CA LEU A 72 -5.85 15.24 -5.33
C LEU A 72 -6.36 16.17 -6.46
N TYR A 73 -6.73 15.61 -7.62
CA TYR A 73 -7.07 16.39 -8.80
C TYR A 73 -8.55 16.33 -9.12
N ASN A 74 -9.09 17.49 -9.49
CA ASN A 74 -10.42 17.58 -10.07
C ASN A 74 -10.38 17.02 -11.50
N PRO A 75 -11.14 15.95 -11.83
CA PRO A 75 -11.08 15.30 -13.13
C PRO A 75 -11.62 16.17 -14.29
N GLN A 76 -12.40 17.21 -14.00
CA GLN A 76 -12.95 18.13 -15.01
C GLN A 76 -11.99 19.26 -15.36
N THR A 77 -11.24 19.76 -14.37
CA THR A 77 -10.39 20.94 -14.55
C THR A 77 -8.91 20.62 -14.61
N ASP A 78 -8.50 19.40 -14.30
CA ASP A 78 -7.09 18.96 -14.16
C ASP A 78 -6.29 19.80 -13.16
N GLN A 79 -6.98 20.35 -12.15
CA GLN A 79 -6.39 21.19 -11.11
C GLN A 79 -6.46 20.49 -9.76
N LEU A 80 -5.51 20.80 -8.90
CA LEU A 80 -5.55 20.37 -7.51
C LEU A 80 -6.83 20.89 -6.82
N PHE A 81 -7.43 20.09 -5.98
CA PHE A 81 -8.46 20.56 -5.05
C PHE A 81 -7.88 21.61 -4.10
N ASN A 82 -8.71 22.58 -3.70
CA ASN A 82 -8.22 23.73 -2.92
C ASN A 82 -7.93 23.39 -1.46
N GLN A 83 -8.75 22.54 -0.85
CA GLN A 83 -8.65 22.21 0.57
C GLN A 83 -8.65 20.70 0.75
N CYS A 84 -7.47 20.15 0.99
CA CYS A 84 -7.32 18.73 1.29
C CYS A 84 -6.73 18.52 2.69
N ASP A 85 -7.24 17.51 3.38
CA ASP A 85 -6.67 16.99 4.61
C ASP A 85 -6.54 15.46 4.55
N TYR A 86 -5.58 14.93 5.28
CA TYR A 86 -5.44 13.52 5.55
C TYR A 86 -6.11 13.19 6.88
N ARG A 87 -6.97 12.19 6.90
CA ARG A 87 -7.67 11.71 8.09
C ARG A 87 -7.21 10.30 8.43
N PRO A 88 -6.39 10.14 9.47
CA PRO A 88 -5.99 8.83 9.97
C PRO A 88 -7.22 7.97 10.30
N GLN A 89 -7.07 6.64 10.25
CA GLN A 89 -8.14 5.73 10.68
C GLN A 89 -8.58 6.00 12.13
N ASN A 90 -7.64 6.37 13.00
CA ASN A 90 -7.97 6.81 14.34
C ASN A 90 -8.64 8.20 14.31
N LYS A 91 -9.95 8.22 14.31
CA LYS A 91 -10.80 9.44 14.23
C LYS A 91 -10.51 10.49 15.32
N ARG A 92 -9.83 10.11 16.42
CA ARG A 92 -9.44 11.04 17.51
C ARG A 92 -8.33 11.99 17.11
N LEU A 93 -7.57 11.68 16.06
CA LEU A 93 -6.42 12.48 15.62
C LEU A 93 -6.82 13.69 14.77
N GLY A 94 -8.09 13.76 14.33
CA GLY A 94 -8.56 14.83 13.45
C GLY A 94 -7.95 14.80 12.04
N GLY A 95 -8.27 15.80 11.22
CA GLY A 95 -7.68 15.99 9.90
C GLY A 95 -6.33 16.71 9.99
N ILE A 96 -5.34 16.27 9.18
CA ILE A 96 -4.00 16.83 9.10
C ILE A 96 -3.84 17.47 7.72
N GLY A 97 -3.59 18.78 7.68
CA GLY A 97 -3.44 19.51 6.42
C GLY A 97 -2.24 19.05 5.61
N ILE A 98 -2.35 19.19 4.30
CA ILE A 98 -1.26 18.94 3.34
C ILE A 98 -0.31 20.14 3.34
N GLU A 99 1.00 19.88 3.44
CA GLU A 99 2.05 20.90 3.35
C GLU A 99 2.55 21.01 1.91
N THR A 100 2.99 19.89 1.33
CA THR A 100 3.49 19.84 -0.04
C THR A 100 3.22 18.48 -0.69
N VAL A 101 3.23 18.46 -2.02
CA VAL A 101 3.04 17.29 -2.86
C VAL A 101 4.29 17.06 -3.72
N SER A 102 4.72 15.83 -3.90
CA SER A 102 5.86 15.50 -4.75
C SER A 102 5.57 15.85 -6.21
N ALA A 103 6.63 16.12 -6.96
CA ALA A 103 6.52 16.28 -8.40
C ALA A 103 6.03 14.97 -9.06
N HIS A 104 5.12 15.09 -10.01
CA HIS A 104 4.56 13.98 -10.80
C HIS A 104 4.17 14.46 -12.18
N LYS A 105 3.85 13.51 -13.08
CA LYS A 105 3.42 13.79 -14.47
C LYS A 105 1.94 13.45 -14.71
N TYR A 106 1.18 13.20 -13.64
CA TYR A 106 -0.23 12.88 -13.76
C TYR A 106 -0.99 14.08 -14.37
N SER A 107 -1.92 13.77 -15.28
CA SER A 107 -2.93 14.70 -15.79
C SER A 107 -4.26 13.96 -15.93
N ALA A 108 -5.31 14.51 -15.36
CA ALA A 108 -6.66 13.94 -15.41
C ALA A 108 -7.21 13.91 -16.85
N THR A 109 -6.73 14.79 -17.72
CA THR A 109 -7.17 14.91 -19.11
C THR A 109 -6.34 14.11 -20.11
N ASN A 110 -5.31 13.38 -19.65
CA ASN A 110 -4.50 12.53 -20.52
C ASN A 110 -5.37 11.45 -21.18
N LYS A 111 -5.31 11.39 -22.52
CA LYS A 111 -6.07 10.41 -23.32
C LYS A 111 -5.44 9.03 -23.32
N ASP A 112 -4.11 8.96 -23.16
CA ASP A 112 -3.41 7.68 -22.98
C ASP A 112 -3.60 7.17 -21.55
N LYS A 113 -4.45 6.18 -21.40
CA LYS A 113 -4.83 5.62 -20.09
C LYS A 113 -3.70 4.85 -19.43
N ILE A 114 -2.77 4.27 -20.20
CA ILE A 114 -1.59 3.60 -19.66
C ILE A 114 -0.63 4.64 -19.11
N ALA A 115 -0.26 5.66 -19.90
CA ALA A 115 0.60 6.74 -19.46
C ALA A 115 0.00 7.55 -18.29
N GLN A 116 -1.33 7.71 -18.25
CA GLN A 116 -2.03 8.30 -17.11
C GLN A 116 -1.83 7.45 -15.84
N ALA A 117 -2.04 6.13 -15.93
CA ALA A 117 -1.88 5.20 -14.82
C ALA A 117 -0.41 5.10 -14.33
N GLU A 118 0.57 5.13 -15.25
CA GLU A 118 2.00 5.15 -14.94
C GLU A 118 2.45 6.38 -14.15
N SER A 119 1.70 7.46 -14.22
CA SER A 119 1.97 8.72 -13.53
C SER A 119 1.12 8.91 -12.27
N ASP A 120 0.25 7.95 -11.95
CA ASP A 120 -0.78 8.09 -10.93
C ASP A 120 -0.31 7.68 -9.53
N LEU A 121 0.75 8.32 -9.04
CA LEU A 121 1.24 8.20 -7.67
C LEU A 121 1.88 9.51 -7.22
N VAL A 122 1.59 9.91 -5.99
CA VAL A 122 2.23 11.06 -5.34
C VAL A 122 2.56 10.75 -3.88
N PHE A 123 3.62 11.38 -3.40
CA PHE A 123 3.91 11.52 -1.98
C PHE A 123 3.43 12.88 -1.50
N ILE A 124 2.94 12.92 -0.28
CA ILE A 124 2.39 14.11 0.34
C ILE A 124 3.07 14.28 1.69
N LYS A 125 3.70 15.42 1.92
CA LYS A 125 4.16 15.84 3.24
C LYS A 125 3.00 16.48 3.98
N LEU A 126 2.78 16.05 5.22
CA LEU A 126 1.75 16.57 6.10
C LEU A 126 2.31 17.71 6.95
N LYS A 127 1.47 18.69 7.30
CA LYS A 127 1.84 19.82 8.18
C LYS A 127 2.23 19.39 9.59
N ASN A 128 1.72 18.25 10.05
CA ASN A 128 1.95 17.72 11.39
C ASN A 128 2.14 16.21 11.36
N THR A 129 2.69 15.66 12.42
CA THR A 129 2.89 14.21 12.59
C THR A 129 1.55 13.45 12.63
N ALA A 130 1.46 12.36 11.88
CA ALA A 130 0.24 11.56 11.78
C ALA A 130 -0.02 10.68 13.03
N HIS A 131 0.95 10.51 13.94
CA HIS A 131 0.83 9.72 15.18
C HIS A 131 0.16 8.35 14.99
N GLN A 132 0.46 7.67 13.89
CA GLN A 132 -0.03 6.34 13.55
C GLN A 132 1.12 5.47 13.03
N PRO A 133 0.98 4.13 12.97
CA PRO A 133 1.96 3.26 12.34
C PRO A 133 2.28 3.72 10.91
N ALA A 134 3.49 3.39 10.45
CA ALA A 134 3.94 3.66 9.10
C ALA A 134 4.41 2.39 8.43
N LEU A 135 4.15 2.22 7.13
CA LEU A 135 4.58 1.09 6.34
C LEU A 135 5.84 1.42 5.54
N LYS A 136 6.67 0.42 5.32
CA LYS A 136 7.86 0.55 4.47
C LYS A 136 7.46 0.54 2.99
N LEU A 137 8.20 1.29 2.19
CA LEU A 137 8.18 1.14 0.74
C LEU A 137 9.15 0.02 0.35
N ALA A 138 8.75 -0.84 -0.58
CA ALA A 138 9.64 -1.83 -1.15
C ALA A 138 10.81 -1.14 -1.87
N GLN A 139 12.04 -1.54 -1.57
CA GLN A 139 13.23 -0.97 -2.22
C GLN A 139 13.36 -1.43 -3.68
N ASN A 140 13.01 -2.69 -3.94
CA ASN A 140 13.04 -3.29 -5.27
C ASN A 140 11.77 -4.10 -5.48
N PHE A 141 11.10 -3.86 -6.60
CA PHE A 141 9.98 -4.69 -7.00
C PHE A 141 10.48 -6.06 -7.48
N SER A 142 10.14 -7.12 -6.76
CA SER A 142 10.42 -8.49 -7.22
C SER A 142 9.31 -8.96 -8.17
N ASN A 143 9.68 -9.33 -9.39
CA ASN A 143 8.75 -9.97 -10.33
C ASN A 143 8.22 -11.33 -9.83
N LYS A 144 8.84 -11.90 -8.78
CA LYS A 144 8.43 -13.17 -8.16
C LYS A 144 7.23 -13.03 -7.24
N VAL A 145 6.84 -11.81 -6.85
CA VAL A 145 5.65 -11.59 -6.02
C VAL A 145 4.41 -11.97 -6.83
N SER A 146 3.69 -12.98 -6.39
CA SER A 146 2.44 -13.47 -7.00
C SER A 146 1.22 -13.23 -6.09
N GLU A 147 1.40 -13.39 -4.79
CA GLU A 147 0.37 -13.15 -3.79
C GLU A 147 0.51 -11.73 -3.22
N LEU A 148 -0.58 -11.01 -3.24
CA LEU A 148 -0.66 -9.62 -2.85
C LEU A 148 -1.56 -9.48 -1.62
N SER A 149 -1.31 -8.44 -0.83
CA SER A 149 -2.21 -8.00 0.22
C SER A 149 -2.69 -6.58 -0.10
N PHE A 150 -3.99 -6.41 -0.22
CA PHE A 150 -4.65 -5.15 -0.55
C PHE A 150 -5.39 -4.61 0.68
N ILE A 151 -5.17 -3.34 1.02
CA ILE A 151 -5.92 -2.68 2.09
C ILE A 151 -6.88 -1.69 1.46
N GLY A 152 -8.16 -2.05 1.45
CA GLY A 152 -9.22 -1.25 0.87
C GLY A 152 -10.26 -0.79 1.87
N PRO A 153 -11.20 0.09 1.46
CA PRO A 153 -12.26 0.59 2.32
C PRO A 153 -13.22 -0.53 2.71
N ASN A 154 -13.75 -0.47 3.93
CA ASN A 154 -14.74 -1.41 4.45
C ASN A 154 -15.67 -0.66 5.43
N LEU A 155 -16.81 -0.19 4.93
CA LEU A 155 -17.71 0.67 5.70
C LEU A 155 -16.95 1.85 6.35
N ASP A 156 -16.90 1.89 7.68
CA ASP A 156 -16.23 2.96 8.45
C ASP A 156 -14.76 2.66 8.80
N SER A 157 -14.17 1.64 8.20
CA SER A 157 -12.82 1.13 8.50
C SER A 157 -12.06 0.74 7.23
N PHE A 158 -10.93 0.09 7.40
CA PHE A 158 -10.17 -0.54 6.31
C PHE A 158 -10.07 -2.04 6.55
N LYS A 159 -10.01 -2.81 5.46
CA LYS A 159 -9.85 -4.25 5.49
C LYS A 159 -8.69 -4.68 4.62
N GLN A 160 -7.86 -5.55 5.16
CA GLN A 160 -6.82 -6.25 4.42
C GLN A 160 -7.40 -7.49 3.75
N THR A 161 -7.11 -7.69 2.47
CA THR A 161 -7.63 -8.80 1.67
C THR A 161 -6.51 -9.34 0.77
N LYS A 162 -6.38 -10.64 0.69
CA LYS A 162 -5.46 -11.31 -0.24
C LYS A 162 -6.00 -11.26 -1.66
N CYS A 163 -5.09 -11.07 -2.62
CA CYS A 163 -5.39 -11.08 -4.05
C CYS A 163 -4.13 -11.47 -4.85
N GLN A 164 -4.19 -11.42 -6.16
CA GLN A 164 -3.10 -11.89 -7.00
C GLN A 164 -2.71 -10.86 -8.05
N LYS A 165 -1.42 -10.87 -8.39
CA LYS A 165 -0.91 -10.23 -9.60
C LYS A 165 -1.47 -10.98 -10.81
N ILE A 166 -1.89 -10.22 -11.82
CA ILE A 166 -2.28 -10.76 -13.12
C ILE A 166 -1.38 -10.17 -14.21
N ASN A 167 -1.31 -10.86 -15.34
CA ASN A 167 -0.59 -10.40 -16.51
C ASN A 167 -1.59 -10.26 -17.67
N HIS A 168 -1.49 -9.13 -18.37
CA HIS A 168 -2.29 -8.89 -19.57
C HIS A 168 -1.41 -8.26 -20.65
N PRO A 169 -1.21 -8.92 -21.81
CA PRO A 169 -0.20 -8.50 -22.79
C PRO A 169 -0.45 -7.10 -23.38
N LYS A 170 -1.71 -6.69 -23.53
CA LYS A 170 -2.07 -5.35 -24.05
C LYS A 170 -1.92 -4.22 -23.03
N LEU A 171 -1.75 -4.55 -21.74
CA LEU A 171 -1.63 -3.60 -20.63
C LEU A 171 -0.27 -3.72 -19.94
N ALA A 172 0.70 -4.42 -20.59
CA ALA A 172 2.03 -4.61 -20.03
C ALA A 172 2.77 -3.29 -19.92
N SER A 173 3.25 -2.99 -18.71
CA SER A 173 4.09 -1.85 -18.40
C SER A 173 4.97 -2.19 -17.19
N ASP A 174 6.23 -1.78 -17.24
CA ASP A 174 7.15 -1.95 -16.11
C ASP A 174 6.78 -1.08 -14.91
N ALA A 175 6.07 0.01 -15.15
CA ALA A 175 5.61 0.91 -14.10
C ALA A 175 4.30 0.48 -13.44
N LEU A 176 3.55 -0.47 -14.03
CA LEU A 176 2.26 -0.89 -13.53
C LEU A 176 2.28 -2.31 -12.97
N LEU A 177 1.49 -2.48 -11.93
CA LEU A 177 1.07 -3.78 -11.39
C LEU A 177 -0.40 -3.98 -11.71
N LEU A 178 -0.71 -5.03 -12.47
CA LEU A 178 -2.09 -5.44 -12.72
C LEU A 178 -2.51 -6.47 -11.68
N HIS A 179 -3.76 -6.40 -11.21
CA HIS A 179 -4.22 -7.24 -10.11
C HIS A 179 -5.74 -7.51 -10.17
N ASN A 180 -6.15 -8.57 -9.46
CA ASN A 180 -7.55 -8.94 -9.28
C ASN A 180 -8.08 -8.65 -7.86
N CYS A 181 -7.44 -7.73 -7.14
CA CYS A 181 -7.90 -7.37 -5.80
C CYS A 181 -9.35 -6.88 -5.80
N PRO A 182 -10.11 -7.12 -4.72
CA PRO A 182 -11.50 -6.69 -4.62
C PRO A 182 -11.58 -5.17 -4.39
N VAL A 183 -11.61 -4.42 -5.49
CA VAL A 183 -11.69 -2.96 -5.46
C VAL A 183 -13.12 -2.47 -5.55
N GLN A 184 -13.43 -1.39 -4.86
CA GLN A 184 -14.72 -0.72 -4.86
C GLN A 184 -14.53 0.81 -4.97
N GLN A 185 -15.62 1.55 -5.07
CA GLN A 185 -15.56 3.01 -5.05
C GLN A 185 -14.84 3.49 -3.78
N GLY A 186 -13.91 4.44 -3.92
CA GLY A 186 -13.07 4.94 -2.83
C GLY A 186 -11.79 4.13 -2.59
N SER A 187 -11.52 3.07 -3.37
CA SER A 187 -10.26 2.30 -3.27
C SER A 187 -9.03 3.03 -3.85
N SER A 188 -9.20 4.13 -4.54
CA SER A 188 -8.09 4.94 -5.10
C SER A 188 -7.10 5.32 -4.01
N GLY A 189 -5.81 5.11 -4.25
CA GLY A 189 -4.73 5.35 -3.28
C GLY A 189 -4.49 4.23 -2.27
N SER A 190 -5.26 3.14 -2.30
CA SER A 190 -5.04 1.96 -1.45
C SER A 190 -3.67 1.34 -1.67
N PRO A 191 -2.96 0.95 -0.60
CA PRO A 191 -1.69 0.27 -0.74
C PRO A 191 -1.90 -1.18 -1.19
N ILE A 192 -1.01 -1.64 -2.06
CA ILE A 192 -0.80 -3.05 -2.36
C ILE A 192 0.53 -3.46 -1.76
N LEU A 193 0.47 -4.45 -0.89
CA LEU A 193 1.62 -4.95 -0.14
C LEU A 193 2.10 -6.27 -0.72
N ASP A 194 3.38 -6.52 -0.62
CA ASP A 194 3.92 -7.87 -0.67
C ASP A 194 3.36 -8.66 0.52
N SER A 195 2.69 -9.79 0.25
CA SER A 195 2.04 -10.58 1.31
C SER A 195 3.02 -11.20 2.31
N VAL A 196 4.32 -11.26 1.97
CA VAL A 196 5.37 -11.86 2.81
C VAL A 196 6.08 -10.80 3.66
N SER A 197 6.54 -9.70 3.04
CA SER A 197 7.29 -8.66 3.76
C SER A 197 6.40 -7.61 4.42
N GLY A 198 5.18 -7.40 3.92
CA GLY A 198 4.31 -6.30 4.33
C GLY A 198 4.69 -4.94 3.73
N ASP A 199 5.72 -4.88 2.90
CA ASP A 199 6.16 -3.63 2.28
C ASP A 199 5.18 -3.19 1.18
N ILE A 200 4.98 -1.88 1.03
CA ILE A 200 4.19 -1.31 -0.06
C ILE A 200 4.95 -1.49 -1.37
N ILE A 201 4.39 -2.26 -2.32
CA ILE A 201 4.96 -2.50 -3.64
C ILE A 201 4.27 -1.71 -4.74
N ALA A 202 3.04 -1.26 -4.52
CA ALA A 202 2.28 -0.44 -5.45
C ALA A 202 1.15 0.32 -4.74
N VAL A 203 0.61 1.33 -5.43
CA VAL A 203 -0.56 2.12 -5.00
C VAL A 203 -1.66 1.96 -6.04
N HIS A 204 -2.85 1.54 -5.61
CA HIS A 204 -4.00 1.34 -6.49
C HIS A 204 -4.48 2.66 -7.08
N GLY A 205 -4.51 2.75 -8.42
CA GLY A 205 -5.00 3.91 -9.16
C GLY A 205 -6.41 3.73 -9.70
N GLY A 206 -6.79 2.51 -10.07
CA GLY A 206 -8.09 2.28 -10.70
C GLY A 206 -8.18 0.94 -11.41
N ARG A 207 -8.89 0.91 -12.52
CA ARG A 207 -9.07 -0.32 -13.31
C ARG A 207 -9.14 -0.03 -14.79
N PHE A 208 -8.61 -0.96 -15.58
CA PHE A 208 -8.83 -1.00 -17.01
C PHE A 208 -10.06 -1.85 -17.33
N THR A 209 -10.73 -1.49 -18.41
CA THR A 209 -11.81 -2.28 -19.00
C THR A 209 -11.27 -2.94 -20.25
N VAL A 210 -11.31 -4.26 -20.32
CA VAL A 210 -10.88 -5.04 -21.47
C VAL A 210 -12.07 -5.78 -22.04
N GLN A 211 -12.31 -5.63 -23.34
CA GLN A 211 -13.28 -6.44 -24.04
C GLN A 211 -12.64 -7.75 -24.47
N THR A 212 -13.20 -8.85 -24.05
CA THR A 212 -12.79 -10.19 -24.42
C THR A 212 -13.91 -10.86 -25.20
N ALA A 213 -13.59 -11.37 -26.40
CA ALA A 213 -14.50 -12.23 -27.15
C ALA A 213 -14.19 -13.68 -26.75
N LYS A 214 -15.10 -14.33 -26.03
CA LYS A 214 -15.01 -15.74 -25.69
C LYS A 214 -16.30 -16.44 -26.18
N ASP A 215 -16.14 -17.45 -27.02
CA ASP A 215 -17.25 -18.28 -27.53
C ASP A 215 -18.40 -17.47 -28.16
N SER A 216 -18.07 -16.49 -29.03
CA SER A 216 -19.02 -15.59 -29.74
C SER A 216 -19.83 -14.66 -28.82
N LYS A 217 -19.48 -14.57 -27.54
CA LYS A 217 -20.03 -13.58 -26.59
C LYS A 217 -18.99 -12.55 -26.23
N GLU A 218 -19.33 -11.29 -26.43
CA GLU A 218 -18.54 -10.18 -25.88
C GLU A 218 -18.70 -10.12 -24.38
N SER A 219 -17.60 -10.18 -23.64
CA SER A 219 -17.58 -9.96 -22.19
C SER A 219 -16.63 -8.83 -21.84
N THR A 220 -17.00 -8.09 -20.83
CA THR A 220 -16.16 -7.01 -20.28
C THR A 220 -15.46 -7.52 -19.04
N GLU A 221 -14.13 -7.50 -19.06
CA GLU A 221 -13.30 -7.84 -17.92
C GLU A 221 -12.76 -6.56 -17.29
N TRP A 222 -12.77 -6.51 -15.95
CA TRP A 222 -12.21 -5.43 -15.18
C TRP A 222 -10.88 -5.87 -14.57
N ILE A 223 -9.81 -5.14 -14.90
CA ILE A 223 -8.45 -5.42 -14.43
C ILE A 223 -8.00 -4.26 -13.55
N GLY A 224 -7.77 -4.52 -12.26
CA GLY A 224 -7.21 -3.54 -11.34
C GLY A 224 -5.81 -3.10 -11.79
N GLN A 225 -5.50 -1.81 -11.69
CA GLN A 225 -4.19 -1.25 -12.00
C GLN A 225 -3.66 -0.48 -10.80
N ALA A 226 -2.35 -0.58 -10.58
CA ALA A 226 -1.64 0.14 -9.54
C ALA A 226 -0.28 0.63 -10.05
N ARG A 227 0.13 1.82 -9.64
CA ARG A 227 1.46 2.35 -9.91
C ARG A 227 2.45 1.68 -8.95
N ARG A 228 3.50 1.03 -9.48
CA ARG A 228 4.55 0.36 -8.68
C ARG A 228 5.42 1.35 -7.94
N ILE A 229 5.96 0.91 -6.81
CA ILE A 229 7.07 1.55 -6.14
C ILE A 229 8.35 1.12 -6.87
N ASP A 230 9.07 2.08 -7.44
CA ASP A 230 10.27 1.88 -8.25
C ASP A 230 11.28 3.02 -8.01
N PHE A 231 12.38 3.01 -8.76
CA PHE A 231 13.42 4.03 -8.67
C PHE A 231 12.88 5.45 -8.90
N GLN A 232 11.93 5.64 -9.83
CA GLN A 232 11.38 6.97 -10.11
C GLN A 232 10.54 7.48 -8.95
N THR A 233 9.73 6.61 -8.33
CA THR A 233 8.94 6.97 -7.15
C THR A 233 9.83 7.23 -5.93
N HIS A 234 10.91 6.47 -5.74
CA HIS A 234 11.88 6.76 -4.69
C HIS A 234 12.58 8.11 -4.88
N ASN A 235 12.92 8.47 -6.12
CA ASN A 235 13.45 9.81 -6.42
C ASN A 235 12.44 10.92 -6.10
N ALA A 236 11.17 10.74 -6.46
CA ALA A 236 10.11 11.70 -6.14
C ALA A 236 9.95 11.88 -4.62
N LEU A 237 10.05 10.80 -3.83
CA LEU A 237 10.10 10.86 -2.38
C LEU A 237 11.34 11.63 -1.90
N GLY A 238 12.53 11.30 -2.43
CA GLY A 238 13.78 11.99 -2.09
C GLY A 238 13.69 13.51 -2.26
N HIS A 239 13.06 13.99 -3.33
CA HIS A 239 12.88 15.41 -3.57
C HIS A 239 11.94 16.09 -2.55
N ILE A 240 10.91 15.42 -2.07
CA ILE A 240 9.99 16.03 -1.09
C ILE A 240 10.59 16.10 0.31
N ILE A 241 11.42 15.10 0.67
CA ILE A 241 12.06 15.04 1.98
C ILE A 241 13.33 15.91 2.06
N ASN A 242 14.03 16.14 0.94
CA ASN A 242 15.28 16.92 0.90
C ASN A 242 15.06 18.43 0.64
N ARG A 243 13.83 18.86 0.35
CA ARG A 243 13.54 20.30 0.10
C ARG A 243 13.80 21.22 1.29
N GLU A 244 13.96 20.67 2.50
CA GLU A 244 14.22 21.45 3.71
C GLU A 244 15.70 21.62 4.05
N ILE A 245 16.62 21.06 3.26
CA ILE A 245 18.07 21.15 3.53
C ILE A 245 18.73 22.34 2.80
N ASN A 246 17.97 23.09 2.01
CA ASN A 246 18.37 24.33 1.35
C ASN A 246 17.49 25.48 1.84
#